data_7f736832ab9311358cd69950051d4adc
#
_entry.id   7f736832ab9311358cd69950051d4adc
#
_cell.length_a   1.000
_cell.length_b   1.000
_cell.length_c   1.000
_cell.angle_alpha   90.00
_cell.angle_beta   90.00
_cell.angle_gamma   90.00
#
_symmetry.space_group_name_H-M   'P 1'
#
loop_
_entity.id
_entity.type
_entity.pdbx_description
1 polymer ?
#
loop_
_entity_poly.entity_id
_entity_poly.type
_entity_poly.pdbx_seq_one_letter_code
_entity_poly.pdbx_strand_id
1 'polypeptide(L)'
;MLFNKRPRRRIRKDGQAASDRTPHIVITILVCSVSLILIILLTILLGNSLRRRADEATDTTPLITTPRDHPVTTDSETLPASVYDAAAVPVVQAEYVKLSSSAGINWGETATELKKKNITAAALVLYYGDNIVNYKSSAAQAMGFQAGNNTKTSLYEALGVLKVAGIYSAGCFYTNFHTRQTPALANIFREYEAALISEAVDAEISDVTLFGFGLDNSVEAAQLISSVRRLEPDAVLGVALPRSLYDAEQPDKICASYAGAVDYLALDLSDADAVSLKNTLSRLENIIKKYNMRIIVSDTLTSAEDILDEYELVNFMKVPQ
;
A
#
# COMPACT_ATOMS: atom_id res chain seq x y z
N MET A 1 -78.84 22.79 42.93
CA MET A 1 -78.72 23.66 41.71
C MET A 1 -77.30 23.64 41.25
N LEU A 2 -77.00 22.87 40.21
CA LEU A 2 -75.65 22.67 39.65
C LEU A 2 -75.68 23.23 38.24
N PHE A 3 -74.94 24.32 38.03
CA PHE A 3 -74.74 24.95 36.73
C PHE A 3 -73.63 24.24 35.98
N ASN A 4 -73.97 23.59 34.89
CA ASN A 4 -73.12 22.88 33.99
C ASN A 4 -72.58 23.87 32.93
N LYS A 5 -71.27 24.29 33.02
CA LYS A 5 -70.59 25.11 31.97
C LYS A 5 -69.90 24.20 30.95
N ARG A 6 -70.45 24.21 29.74
CA ARG A 6 -69.79 23.58 28.56
C ARG A 6 -68.54 24.37 28.10
N PRO A 7 -67.43 23.72 27.78
CA PRO A 7 -66.25 24.41 27.21
C PRO A 7 -66.49 24.75 25.76
N ARG A 8 -66.16 25.98 25.37
CA ARG A 8 -66.12 26.46 23.98
C ARG A 8 -64.98 25.82 23.27
N ARG A 9 -65.21 25.09 22.13
CA ARG A 9 -64.23 24.66 21.16
C ARG A 9 -63.65 25.87 20.47
N ARG A 10 -62.31 26.07 20.62
CA ARG A 10 -61.52 26.97 19.76
C ARG A 10 -61.24 26.27 18.43
N ILE A 11 -61.75 26.81 17.35
CA ILE A 11 -61.39 26.43 15.97
C ILE A 11 -60.00 26.97 15.74
N ARG A 12 -58.99 26.09 15.61
CA ARG A 12 -57.65 26.43 15.10
C ARG A 12 -57.78 26.61 13.59
N LYS A 13 -57.42 27.78 13.09
CA LYS A 13 -57.17 28.06 11.68
C LYS A 13 -55.81 27.43 11.32
N ASP A 14 -55.81 26.22 10.77
CA ASP A 14 -54.63 25.64 10.09
C ASP A 14 -54.63 26.15 8.66
N GLY A 15 -53.85 27.18 8.43
CA GLY A 15 -53.75 27.77 7.11
C GLY A 15 -52.61 28.78 7.02
N GLN A 16 -51.37 28.34 7.30
CA GLN A 16 -50.14 29.06 6.86
C GLN A 16 -48.89 28.29 7.29
N ALA A 17 -48.57 27.18 6.63
CA ALA A 17 -47.29 26.48 6.82
C ALA A 17 -46.78 25.78 5.53
N ALA A 18 -47.22 26.18 4.33
CA ALA A 18 -46.80 25.56 3.10
C ALA A 18 -45.93 26.42 2.19
N SER A 19 -45.56 27.65 2.61
CA SER A 19 -44.87 28.61 1.73
C SER A 19 -43.33 28.73 1.94
N ASP A 20 -42.78 28.26 3.09
CA ASP A 20 -41.36 28.53 3.39
C ASP A 20 -40.37 27.40 3.04
N ARG A 21 -40.84 26.26 2.57
CA ARG A 21 -39.93 25.14 2.21
C ARG A 21 -39.41 25.15 0.78
N THR A 22 -40.09 25.82 -0.13
CA THR A 22 -39.75 25.90 -1.54
C THR A 22 -38.40 26.59 -1.83
N PRO A 23 -38.03 27.71 -1.18
CA PRO A 23 -36.75 28.36 -1.49
C PRO A 23 -35.53 27.52 -1.06
N HIS A 24 -35.61 26.79 0.05
CA HIS A 24 -34.50 25.96 0.52
C HIS A 24 -34.23 24.78 -0.42
N ILE A 25 -35.25 24.14 -1.00
CA ILE A 25 -35.09 23.03 -1.93
C ILE A 25 -34.43 23.51 -3.22
N VAL A 26 -34.84 24.67 -3.74
CA VAL A 26 -34.26 25.27 -4.95
C VAL A 26 -32.79 25.62 -4.74
N ILE A 27 -32.46 26.23 -3.60
CA ILE A 27 -31.07 26.56 -3.24
C ILE A 27 -30.23 25.31 -3.11
N THR A 28 -30.73 24.25 -2.47
CA THR A 28 -29.99 22.97 -2.33
C THR A 28 -29.71 22.32 -3.67
N ILE A 29 -30.69 22.28 -4.59
CA ILE A 29 -30.50 21.74 -5.94
C ILE A 29 -29.48 22.58 -6.72
N LEU A 30 -29.52 23.90 -6.58
CA LEU A 30 -28.59 24.80 -7.26
C LEU A 30 -27.15 24.60 -6.75
N VAL A 31 -26.95 24.47 -5.43
CA VAL A 31 -25.64 24.22 -4.83
C VAL A 31 -25.10 22.85 -5.25
N CYS A 32 -25.92 21.80 -5.26
CA CYS A 32 -25.51 20.46 -5.71
C CYS A 32 -25.13 20.47 -7.20
N SER A 33 -25.88 21.16 -8.08
CA SER A 33 -25.56 21.22 -9.50
C SER A 33 -24.28 22.01 -9.79
N VAL A 34 -24.04 23.13 -9.09
CA VAL A 34 -22.79 23.88 -9.19
C VAL A 34 -21.59 23.07 -8.72
N SER A 35 -21.74 22.35 -7.60
CA SER A 35 -20.69 21.46 -7.08
C SER A 35 -20.34 20.34 -8.06
N LEU A 36 -21.34 19.74 -8.71
CA LEU A 36 -21.13 18.70 -9.71
C LEU A 36 -20.37 19.23 -10.95
N ILE A 37 -20.75 20.41 -11.43
CA ILE A 37 -20.06 21.05 -12.55
C ILE A 37 -18.60 21.38 -12.19
N LEU A 38 -18.36 21.83 -10.97
CA LEU A 38 -17.01 22.16 -10.50
C LEU A 38 -16.12 20.92 -10.42
N ILE A 39 -16.66 19.78 -9.97
CA ILE A 39 -15.96 18.48 -9.94
C ILE A 39 -15.62 18.03 -11.37
N ILE A 40 -16.54 18.14 -12.31
CA ILE A 40 -16.31 17.78 -13.71
C ILE A 40 -15.23 18.67 -14.34
N LEU A 41 -15.26 19.97 -14.09
CA LEU A 41 -14.24 20.90 -14.59
C LEU A 41 -12.85 20.60 -13.96
N LEU A 42 -12.81 20.26 -12.68
CA LEU A 42 -11.56 19.93 -12.01
C LEU A 42 -10.95 18.64 -12.56
N THR A 43 -11.78 17.62 -12.84
CA THR A 43 -11.31 16.37 -13.46
C THR A 43 -10.79 16.57 -14.89
N ILE A 44 -11.42 17.44 -15.67
CA ILE A 44 -10.95 17.79 -17.01
C ILE A 44 -9.63 18.58 -16.95
N LEU A 45 -9.50 19.52 -16.03
CA LEU A 45 -8.27 20.32 -15.84
C LEU A 45 -7.09 19.46 -15.38
N LEU A 46 -7.33 18.54 -14.43
CA LEU A 46 -6.32 17.60 -13.96
C LEU A 46 -5.92 16.62 -15.07
N GLY A 47 -6.89 16.06 -15.80
CA GLY A 47 -6.62 15.19 -16.95
C GLY A 47 -5.80 15.87 -18.05
N ASN A 48 -6.07 17.15 -18.32
CA ASN A 48 -5.31 17.93 -19.31
C ASN A 48 -3.91 18.34 -18.82
N SER A 49 -3.73 18.58 -17.52
CA SER A 49 -2.41 18.92 -16.96
C SER A 49 -1.46 17.70 -16.93
N LEU A 50 -2.01 16.51 -16.67
CA LEU A 50 -1.26 15.25 -16.75
C LEU A 50 -0.88 14.91 -18.19
N ARG A 51 -1.78 15.17 -19.14
CA ARG A 51 -1.53 14.95 -20.57
C ARG A 51 -0.45 15.89 -21.11
N ARG A 52 -0.42 17.17 -20.69
CA ARG A 52 0.64 18.11 -21.08
C ARG A 52 2.02 17.72 -20.56
N ARG A 53 2.12 17.17 -19.34
CA ARG A 53 3.40 16.67 -18.83
C ARG A 53 3.88 15.43 -19.57
N ALA A 54 2.98 14.58 -20.05
CA ALA A 54 3.33 13.44 -20.89
C ALA A 54 3.81 13.86 -22.29
N ASP A 55 3.23 14.92 -22.86
CA ASP A 55 3.58 15.43 -24.20
C ASP A 55 4.92 16.24 -24.18
N GLU A 56 5.26 16.90 -23.07
CA GLU A 56 6.54 17.62 -22.91
C GLU A 56 7.76 16.69 -22.74
N ALA A 57 7.54 15.43 -22.35
CA ALA A 57 8.61 14.43 -22.22
C ALA A 57 8.98 13.75 -23.57
N THR A 58 8.25 14.04 -24.64
CA THR A 58 8.41 13.34 -25.93
C THR A 58 9.09 14.16 -27.04
N ASP A 59 9.54 15.40 -26.79
CA ASP A 59 10.06 16.27 -27.85
C ASP A 59 11.58 16.50 -27.74
N THR A 60 12.36 15.45 -27.97
CA THR A 60 13.76 15.57 -28.43
C THR A 60 14.19 14.30 -29.16
N THR A 61 13.88 14.20 -30.48
CA THR A 61 14.78 13.52 -31.44
C THR A 61 14.48 13.93 -32.88
N PRO A 62 15.49 14.22 -33.72
CA PRO A 62 15.25 14.56 -35.12
C PRO A 62 15.29 13.34 -36.05
N LEU A 63 14.33 13.35 -36.97
CA LEU A 63 14.33 12.80 -38.33
C LEU A 63 15.26 11.60 -38.66
N ILE A 64 14.66 10.53 -39.19
CA ILE A 64 14.94 10.03 -40.55
C ILE A 64 13.79 9.06 -40.97
N THR A 65 13.34 9.25 -42.21
CA THR A 65 12.34 8.60 -43.03
C THR A 65 12.56 7.11 -43.30
N THR A 66 11.55 6.28 -43.31
CA THR A 66 10.96 5.56 -44.47
C THR A 66 9.88 4.57 -44.02
N PRO A 67 8.81 4.34 -44.82
CA PRO A 67 7.72 3.47 -44.40
C PRO A 67 8.04 2.00 -44.69
N ARG A 68 7.78 1.16 -43.74
CA ARG A 68 7.72 -0.30 -43.94
C ARG A 68 6.58 -0.88 -43.14
N ASP A 69 5.61 -1.41 -43.86
CA ASP A 69 4.50 -2.21 -43.33
C ASP A 69 5.06 -3.37 -42.49
N HIS A 70 4.68 -3.39 -41.22
CA HIS A 70 4.82 -4.60 -40.39
C HIS A 70 3.53 -4.81 -39.60
N PRO A 71 3.10 -6.07 -39.41
CA PRO A 71 1.87 -6.42 -38.72
C PRO A 71 1.98 -6.08 -37.23
N VAL A 72 0.86 -5.65 -36.66
CA VAL A 72 0.69 -5.37 -35.25
C VAL A 72 0.93 -6.66 -34.47
N THR A 73 2.15 -6.84 -33.99
CA THR A 73 2.47 -7.75 -32.90
C THR A 73 2.20 -7.02 -31.61
N THR A 74 1.30 -7.54 -30.81
CA THR A 74 1.08 -7.18 -29.42
C THR A 74 2.36 -7.56 -28.66
N ASP A 75 3.35 -6.68 -28.64
CA ASP A 75 4.51 -6.84 -27.80
C ASP A 75 4.05 -6.65 -26.34
N SER A 76 3.89 -7.76 -25.64
CA SER A 76 4.02 -7.76 -24.19
C SER A 76 5.41 -7.21 -23.89
N GLU A 77 5.49 -5.98 -23.38
CA GLU A 77 6.71 -5.45 -22.80
C GLU A 77 7.14 -6.38 -21.66
N THR A 78 7.97 -7.35 -22.00
CA THR A 78 8.74 -8.10 -21.03
C THR A 78 9.78 -7.15 -20.47
N LEU A 79 9.62 -6.78 -19.18
CA LEU A 79 10.65 -6.10 -18.41
C LEU A 79 11.99 -6.82 -18.67
N PRO A 80 13.12 -6.08 -18.86
CA PRO A 80 14.43 -6.69 -18.97
C PRO A 80 14.61 -7.58 -17.73
N ALA A 81 14.86 -8.87 -17.95
CA ALA A 81 15.11 -9.81 -16.88
C ALA A 81 16.37 -9.33 -16.13
N SER A 82 16.18 -8.67 -14.99
CA SER A 82 17.27 -8.42 -14.06
C SER A 82 17.71 -9.77 -13.51
N VAL A 83 19.01 -10.01 -13.51
CA VAL A 83 19.55 -11.21 -12.85
C VAL A 83 19.35 -11.01 -11.36
N TYR A 84 18.49 -11.82 -10.74
CA TYR A 84 18.28 -11.79 -9.30
C TYR A 84 19.59 -12.10 -8.58
N ASP A 85 20.05 -11.16 -7.76
CA ASP A 85 21.26 -11.33 -6.96
C ASP A 85 20.91 -11.56 -5.48
N ALA A 86 20.89 -12.82 -5.08
CA ALA A 86 20.62 -13.21 -3.70
C ALA A 86 21.64 -12.62 -2.69
N ALA A 87 22.85 -12.28 -3.13
CA ALA A 87 23.86 -11.68 -2.27
C ALA A 87 23.61 -10.18 -2.04
N ALA A 88 22.87 -9.52 -2.93
CA ALA A 88 22.50 -8.11 -2.80
C ALA A 88 21.25 -7.90 -1.94
N VAL A 89 20.54 -8.97 -1.55
CA VAL A 89 19.32 -8.88 -0.70
C VAL A 89 19.69 -8.26 0.65
N PRO A 90 19.00 -7.17 1.07
CA PRO A 90 19.24 -6.58 2.38
C PRO A 90 18.91 -7.57 3.51
N VAL A 91 19.90 -7.88 4.34
CA VAL A 91 19.72 -8.72 5.51
C VAL A 91 19.31 -7.86 6.70
N VAL A 92 18.12 -8.09 7.23
CA VAL A 92 17.56 -7.32 8.33
C VAL A 92 16.95 -8.23 9.39
N GLN A 93 16.99 -7.77 10.63
CA GLN A 93 16.23 -8.32 11.76
C GLN A 93 15.33 -7.20 12.25
N ALA A 94 14.13 -7.11 11.66
CA ALA A 94 13.25 -5.97 11.86
C ALA A 94 12.15 -6.28 12.88
N GLU A 95 12.05 -5.43 13.91
CA GLU A 95 10.95 -5.44 14.88
C GLU A 95 9.80 -4.56 14.40
N TYR A 96 8.57 -5.02 14.62
CA TYR A 96 7.39 -4.24 14.32
C TYR A 96 7.30 -2.97 15.16
N VAL A 97 7.09 -1.84 14.49
CA VAL A 97 6.83 -0.56 15.11
C VAL A 97 5.50 -0.01 14.62
N LYS A 98 4.55 0.14 15.54
CA LYS A 98 3.22 0.64 15.21
C LYS A 98 3.27 2.13 14.88
N LEU A 99 2.87 2.49 13.66
CA LEU A 99 2.81 3.90 13.21
C LEU A 99 1.62 4.68 13.76
N SER A 100 0.51 3.99 14.05
CA SER A 100 -0.74 4.64 14.41
C SER A 100 -0.90 4.79 15.93
N SER A 101 -0.96 6.04 16.39
CA SER A 101 -1.37 6.39 17.75
C SER A 101 -2.31 7.58 17.71
N SER A 102 -3.43 7.53 18.43
CA SER A 102 -4.36 8.65 18.59
C SER A 102 -3.71 9.86 19.27
N ALA A 103 -2.66 9.65 20.04
CA ALA A 103 -1.92 10.67 20.76
C ALA A 103 -0.72 11.27 20.00
N GLY A 104 -0.36 10.65 18.84
CA GLY A 104 0.93 10.89 18.18
C GLY A 104 2.03 9.98 18.77
N ILE A 105 3.11 9.81 18.03
CA ILE A 105 4.28 9.01 18.45
C ILE A 105 5.44 9.97 18.68
N ASN A 106 6.10 9.82 19.82
CA ASN A 106 7.40 10.47 20.04
C ASN A 106 8.50 9.61 19.40
N TRP A 107 8.83 9.90 18.15
CA TRP A 107 9.81 9.13 17.40
C TRP A 107 11.20 9.13 18.01
N GLY A 108 11.58 10.20 18.73
CA GLY A 108 12.84 10.25 19.46
C GLY A 108 12.91 9.25 20.60
N GLU A 109 11.83 9.10 21.38
CA GLU A 109 11.72 8.08 22.42
C GLU A 109 11.69 6.68 21.83
N THR A 110 10.89 6.46 20.77
CA THR A 110 10.80 5.17 20.05
C THR A 110 12.18 4.74 19.55
N ALA A 111 12.92 5.60 18.86
CA ALA A 111 14.25 5.29 18.38
C ALA A 111 15.23 4.98 19.53
N THR A 112 15.11 5.68 20.65
CA THR A 112 15.93 5.45 21.85
C THR A 112 15.63 4.09 22.46
N GLU A 113 14.35 3.67 22.52
CA GLU A 113 13.95 2.37 23.03
C GLU A 113 14.42 1.21 22.14
N LEU A 114 14.30 1.37 20.80
CA LEU A 114 14.81 0.39 19.84
C LEU A 114 16.33 0.19 20.03
N LYS A 115 17.08 1.28 20.15
CA LYS A 115 18.54 1.21 20.42
C LYS A 115 18.88 0.54 21.76
N LYS A 116 18.12 0.81 22.81
CA LYS A 116 18.31 0.13 24.11
C LYS A 116 18.11 -1.38 24.02
N LYS A 117 17.25 -1.83 23.10
CA LYS A 117 16.99 -3.25 22.81
C LYS A 117 17.96 -3.83 21.77
N ASN A 118 18.95 -3.06 21.30
CA ASN A 118 19.86 -3.42 20.20
C ASN A 118 19.14 -3.71 18.86
N ILE A 119 17.95 -3.15 18.66
CA ILE A 119 17.19 -3.30 17.42
C ILE A 119 17.77 -2.34 16.38
N THR A 120 18.18 -2.88 15.23
CA THR A 120 18.79 -2.14 14.13
C THR A 120 17.86 -1.90 12.95
N ALA A 121 16.71 -2.56 12.93
CA ALA A 121 15.72 -2.42 11.87
C ALA A 121 14.29 -2.36 12.44
N ALA A 122 13.43 -1.54 11.82
CA ALA A 122 12.02 -1.37 12.17
C ALA A 122 11.13 -1.76 10.98
N ALA A 123 10.15 -2.62 11.21
CA ALA A 123 9.09 -2.93 10.27
C ALA A 123 7.91 -1.98 10.48
N LEU A 124 7.51 -1.28 9.43
CA LEU A 124 6.47 -0.26 9.46
C LEU A 124 5.33 -0.65 8.51
N VAL A 125 4.15 -0.94 9.04
CA VAL A 125 2.98 -1.17 8.20
C VAL A 125 2.44 0.18 7.73
N LEU A 126 2.71 0.52 6.47
CA LEU A 126 2.36 1.80 5.87
C LEU A 126 0.95 1.80 5.26
N TYR A 127 0.57 0.69 4.65
CA TYR A 127 -0.70 0.53 3.97
C TYR A 127 -1.30 -0.84 4.24
N TYR A 128 -2.57 -0.87 4.63
CA TYR A 128 -3.41 -2.06 4.55
C TYR A 128 -4.30 -1.94 3.31
N GLY A 129 -4.53 -3.01 2.60
CA GLY A 129 -5.60 -3.09 1.60
C GLY A 129 -6.85 -2.37 2.13
N ASP A 130 -7.92 -2.18 1.43
CA ASP A 130 -9.11 -1.45 1.88
C ASP A 130 -8.91 0.05 2.19
N ASN A 131 -7.88 0.66 1.59
CA ASN A 131 -7.58 2.09 1.66
C ASN A 131 -7.18 2.63 3.04
N ILE A 132 -6.65 1.78 3.91
CA ILE A 132 -6.16 2.19 5.22
C ILE A 132 -4.69 2.55 5.13
N VAL A 133 -4.38 3.86 5.16
CA VAL A 133 -3.01 4.39 5.20
C VAL A 133 -2.67 4.80 6.62
N ASN A 134 -1.54 4.33 7.15
CA ASN A 134 -1.13 4.54 8.53
C ASN A 134 -0.29 5.80 8.76
N TYR A 135 -0.24 6.70 7.80
CA TYR A 135 0.45 7.98 7.88
C TYR A 135 -0.33 9.09 7.16
N LYS A 136 0.10 10.34 7.32
CA LYS A 136 -0.48 11.48 6.60
C LYS A 136 0.01 11.44 5.15
N SER A 137 -0.87 10.98 4.23
CA SER A 137 -0.58 10.82 2.81
C SER A 137 -1.28 11.87 1.96
N SER A 138 -0.56 12.49 1.03
CA SER A 138 -1.12 13.38 0.01
C SER A 138 -1.81 12.61 -1.10
N ALA A 139 -1.32 11.43 -1.45
CA ALA A 139 -1.96 10.55 -2.44
C ALA A 139 -3.34 10.08 -1.95
N ALA A 140 -3.45 9.66 -0.67
CA ALA A 140 -4.73 9.29 -0.07
C ALA A 140 -5.73 10.46 -0.05
N GLN A 141 -5.25 11.68 0.27
CA GLN A 141 -6.08 12.89 0.25
C GLN A 141 -6.57 13.22 -1.17
N ALA A 142 -5.71 13.11 -2.18
CA ALA A 142 -6.06 13.37 -3.58
C ALA A 142 -7.12 12.40 -4.10
N MET A 143 -7.12 11.15 -3.62
CA MET A 143 -8.13 10.13 -3.96
C MET A 143 -9.42 10.25 -3.14
N GLY A 144 -9.49 11.18 -2.19
CA GLY A 144 -10.63 11.30 -1.28
C GLY A 144 -10.73 10.15 -0.28
N PHE A 145 -9.70 9.33 -0.17
CA PHE A 145 -9.61 8.33 0.88
C PHE A 145 -9.23 9.02 2.18
N GLN A 146 -10.05 8.84 3.20
CA GLN A 146 -9.63 9.26 4.52
C GLN A 146 -8.51 8.31 4.94
N ALA A 147 -7.32 8.90 5.16
CA ALA A 147 -6.29 8.18 5.88
C ALA A 147 -6.95 7.53 7.11
N GLY A 148 -6.79 6.23 7.26
CA GLY A 148 -7.27 5.52 8.44
C GLY A 148 -6.91 6.32 9.69
N ASN A 149 -7.26 5.94 10.86
CA ASN A 149 -7.22 6.71 12.11
C ASN A 149 -5.95 7.55 12.40
N ASN A 150 -5.01 7.67 11.46
CA ASN A 150 -3.74 8.36 11.65
C ASN A 150 -3.44 9.45 10.62
N THR A 151 -4.15 10.57 10.72
CA THR A 151 -3.82 11.80 9.98
C THR A 151 -2.68 12.62 10.60
N LYS A 152 -2.09 12.20 11.72
CA LYS A 152 -1.14 13.00 12.51
C LYS A 152 0.32 12.60 12.30
N THR A 153 0.61 11.34 11.98
CA THR A 153 1.98 10.88 11.81
C THR A 153 2.56 11.36 10.48
N SER A 154 3.58 12.18 10.55
CA SER A 154 4.40 12.53 9.41
C SER A 154 5.36 11.38 9.11
N LEU A 155 5.29 10.83 7.91
CA LEU A 155 6.22 9.76 7.51
C LEU A 155 7.66 10.30 7.42
N TYR A 156 7.85 11.51 6.90
CA TYR A 156 9.16 12.19 6.86
C TYR A 156 9.79 12.36 8.24
N GLU A 157 8.98 12.74 9.25
CA GLU A 157 9.48 12.86 10.62
C GLU A 157 9.88 11.50 11.18
N ALA A 158 9.04 10.49 11.02
CA ALA A 158 9.29 9.13 11.49
C ALA A 158 10.58 8.56 10.90
N LEU A 159 10.69 8.56 9.57
CA LEU A 159 11.82 7.98 8.85
C LEU A 159 13.10 8.81 9.07
N GLY A 160 13.00 10.15 9.11
CA GLY A 160 14.13 11.01 9.42
C GLY A 160 14.74 10.72 10.78
N VAL A 161 13.92 10.51 11.82
CA VAL A 161 14.41 10.16 13.16
C VAL A 161 15.04 8.76 13.18
N LEU A 162 14.39 7.77 12.54
CA LEU A 162 14.94 6.40 12.45
C LEU A 162 16.29 6.40 11.71
N LYS A 163 16.39 7.12 10.58
CA LYS A 163 17.64 7.27 9.81
C LYS A 163 18.75 7.90 10.63
N VAL A 164 18.50 9.01 11.31
CA VAL A 164 19.47 9.67 12.21
C VAL A 164 19.89 8.73 13.35
N ALA A 165 18.98 7.90 13.80
CA ALA A 165 19.27 6.87 14.79
C ALA A 165 20.07 5.67 14.21
N GLY A 166 20.27 5.58 12.91
CA GLY A 166 20.91 4.42 12.26
C GLY A 166 20.04 3.17 12.25
N ILE A 167 18.71 3.34 12.32
CA ILE A 167 17.75 2.24 12.30
C ILE A 167 17.24 2.09 10.87
N TYR A 168 17.42 0.91 10.29
CA TYR A 168 16.88 0.54 8.98
C TYR A 168 15.35 0.53 9.02
N SER A 169 14.68 1.03 7.98
CA SER A 169 13.23 1.10 7.91
C SER A 169 12.68 0.24 6.78
N ALA A 170 11.96 -0.84 7.12
CA ALA A 170 11.29 -1.71 6.18
C ALA A 170 9.79 -1.39 6.11
N GLY A 171 9.29 -0.96 4.96
CA GLY A 171 7.89 -0.61 4.74
C GLY A 171 7.07 -1.81 4.29
N CYS A 172 5.91 -2.02 4.92
CA CYS A 172 4.97 -3.08 4.54
C CYS A 172 3.75 -2.47 3.85
N PHE A 173 3.46 -2.92 2.63
CA PHE A 173 2.29 -2.53 1.85
C PHE A 173 1.42 -3.75 1.55
N TYR A 174 0.29 -3.86 2.22
CA TYR A 174 -0.70 -4.93 1.98
C TYR A 174 -1.61 -4.52 0.82
N THR A 175 -1.37 -5.08 -0.36
CA THR A 175 -2.18 -4.83 -1.54
C THR A 175 -3.41 -5.74 -1.54
N ASN A 176 -4.53 -5.28 -2.07
CA ASN A 176 -5.75 -6.09 -2.17
C ASN A 176 -6.22 -6.20 -3.63
N PHE A 177 -5.69 -7.17 -4.35
CA PHE A 177 -6.06 -7.40 -5.75
C PHE A 177 -7.42 -8.08 -5.92
N HIS A 178 -7.89 -8.83 -4.93
CA HIS A 178 -9.11 -9.64 -5.01
C HIS A 178 -10.40 -8.83 -5.02
N THR A 179 -10.39 -7.59 -4.52
CA THR A 179 -11.57 -6.71 -4.46
C THR A 179 -11.79 -5.87 -5.73
N ARG A 180 -10.88 -5.94 -6.70
CA ARG A 180 -10.89 -5.09 -7.91
C ARG A 180 -11.75 -5.70 -8.99
N GLN A 181 -13.04 -5.39 -8.97
CA GLN A 181 -14.05 -6.01 -9.83
C GLN A 181 -13.96 -5.62 -11.31
N THR A 182 -13.26 -4.54 -11.67
CA THR A 182 -13.13 -4.09 -13.06
C THR A 182 -11.70 -3.69 -13.42
N PRO A 183 -11.26 -3.87 -14.69
CA PRO A 183 -9.92 -3.44 -15.13
C PRO A 183 -9.65 -1.95 -14.90
N ALA A 184 -10.66 -1.10 -15.05
CA ALA A 184 -10.51 0.33 -14.81
C ALA A 184 -10.21 0.65 -13.33
N LEU A 185 -10.94 0.01 -12.39
CA LEU A 185 -10.67 0.15 -10.97
C LEU A 185 -9.31 -0.42 -10.59
N ALA A 186 -8.93 -1.58 -11.16
CA ALA A 186 -7.61 -2.17 -10.94
C ALA A 186 -6.48 -1.20 -11.33
N ASN A 187 -6.62 -0.49 -12.47
CA ASN A 187 -5.64 0.52 -12.89
C ASN A 187 -5.57 1.71 -11.91
N ILE A 188 -6.72 2.23 -11.49
CA ILE A 188 -6.78 3.36 -10.54
C ILE A 188 -6.09 2.98 -9.23
N PHE A 189 -6.41 1.83 -8.68
CA PHE A 189 -5.79 1.37 -7.43
C PHE A 189 -4.30 1.10 -7.57
N ARG A 190 -3.86 0.54 -8.70
CA ARG A 190 -2.44 0.31 -8.97
C ARG A 190 -1.65 1.63 -9.00
N GLU A 191 -2.13 2.64 -9.72
CA GLU A 191 -1.48 3.95 -9.75
C GLU A 191 -1.51 4.64 -8.37
N TYR A 192 -2.58 4.46 -7.61
CA TYR A 192 -2.67 4.94 -6.24
C TYR A 192 -1.66 4.25 -5.31
N GLU A 193 -1.58 2.92 -5.34
CA GLU A 193 -0.60 2.16 -4.55
C GLU A 193 0.84 2.52 -4.94
N ALA A 194 1.11 2.68 -6.23
CA ALA A 194 2.42 3.16 -6.70
C ALA A 194 2.74 4.56 -6.18
N ALA A 195 1.77 5.47 -6.14
CA ALA A 195 1.94 6.80 -5.56
C ALA A 195 2.20 6.78 -4.05
N LEU A 196 1.53 5.88 -3.30
CA LEU A 196 1.81 5.69 -1.87
C LEU A 196 3.22 5.17 -1.62
N ILE A 197 3.69 4.24 -2.46
CA ILE A 197 5.06 3.72 -2.38
C ILE A 197 6.06 4.82 -2.71
N SER A 198 5.80 5.63 -3.75
CA SER A 198 6.64 6.78 -4.09
C SER A 198 6.73 7.78 -2.93
N GLU A 199 5.63 8.10 -2.24
CA GLU A 199 5.67 8.94 -1.03
C GLU A 199 6.57 8.35 0.07
N ALA A 200 6.58 7.03 0.23
CA ALA A 200 7.43 6.38 1.22
C ALA A 200 8.92 6.41 0.81
N VAL A 201 9.20 6.25 -0.48
CA VAL A 201 10.57 6.36 -1.04
C VAL A 201 11.08 7.80 -0.93
N ASP A 202 10.25 8.79 -1.28
CA ASP A 202 10.56 10.21 -1.10
C ASP A 202 10.84 10.58 0.36
N ALA A 203 10.18 9.89 1.29
CA ALA A 203 10.42 10.03 2.73
C ALA A 203 11.63 9.23 3.22
N GLU A 204 12.40 8.60 2.33
CA GLU A 204 13.63 7.85 2.58
C GLU A 204 13.42 6.53 3.34
N ILE A 205 12.33 5.80 3.05
CA ILE A 205 12.21 4.39 3.49
C ILE A 205 13.35 3.57 2.93
N SER A 206 13.90 2.63 3.71
CA SER A 206 15.07 1.86 3.26
C SER A 206 14.68 0.77 2.24
N ASP A 207 13.57 0.09 2.45
CA ASP A 207 12.97 -0.84 1.48
C ASP A 207 11.44 -0.94 1.63
N VAL A 208 10.80 -1.56 0.64
CA VAL A 208 9.36 -1.80 0.62
C VAL A 208 9.07 -3.26 0.32
N THR A 209 8.32 -3.93 1.20
CA THR A 209 7.78 -5.27 0.99
C THR A 209 6.31 -5.18 0.58
N LEU A 210 5.97 -5.77 -0.54
CA LEU A 210 4.61 -5.84 -1.08
C LEU A 210 3.95 -7.15 -0.64
N PHE A 211 2.81 -7.08 0.03
CA PHE A 211 2.01 -8.21 0.52
C PHE A 211 0.70 -8.36 -0.28
N GLY A 212 0.02 -9.49 -0.06
CA GLY A 212 -1.30 -9.75 -0.64
C GLY A 212 -1.25 -10.36 -2.03
N PHE A 213 -0.07 -10.74 -2.51
CA PHE A 213 0.07 -11.51 -3.74
C PHE A 213 -0.25 -12.98 -3.48
N GLY A 214 -1.19 -13.54 -4.29
CA GLY A 214 -1.36 -14.99 -4.37
C GLY A 214 -0.31 -15.62 -5.27
N LEU A 215 -0.27 -16.94 -5.32
CA LEU A 215 0.66 -17.66 -6.21
C LEU A 215 0.37 -17.42 -7.70
N ASP A 216 -0.87 -17.01 -8.03
CA ASP A 216 -1.34 -16.79 -9.40
C ASP A 216 -1.34 -15.31 -9.84
N ASN A 217 -0.90 -14.38 -8.96
CA ASN A 217 -1.01 -12.94 -9.20
C ASN A 217 0.30 -12.30 -9.73
N SER A 218 1.13 -13.09 -10.41
CA SER A 218 2.43 -12.58 -10.91
C SER A 218 2.27 -11.46 -11.93
N VAL A 219 1.19 -11.42 -12.69
CA VAL A 219 0.91 -10.38 -13.69
C VAL A 219 0.57 -9.06 -12.99
N GLU A 220 -0.32 -9.09 -12.01
CA GLU A 220 -0.70 -7.92 -11.21
C GLU A 220 0.49 -7.38 -10.41
N ALA A 221 1.30 -8.28 -9.84
CA ALA A 221 2.54 -7.91 -9.18
C ALA A 221 3.49 -7.18 -10.13
N ALA A 222 3.76 -7.75 -11.30
CA ALA A 222 4.64 -7.15 -12.30
C ALA A 222 4.13 -5.78 -12.76
N GLN A 223 2.82 -5.62 -12.93
CA GLN A 223 2.22 -4.34 -13.30
C GLN A 223 2.37 -3.27 -12.21
N LEU A 224 2.16 -3.63 -10.92
CA LEU A 224 2.37 -2.69 -9.82
C LEU A 224 3.85 -2.32 -9.70
N ILE A 225 4.75 -3.29 -9.74
CA ILE A 225 6.19 -3.07 -9.68
C ILE A 225 6.64 -2.18 -10.84
N SER A 226 6.14 -2.41 -12.05
CA SER A 226 6.42 -1.57 -13.21
C SER A 226 5.95 -0.12 -13.01
N SER A 227 4.75 0.09 -12.41
CA SER A 227 4.27 1.43 -12.07
C SER A 227 5.17 2.11 -11.03
N VAL A 228 5.63 1.37 -10.01
CA VAL A 228 6.56 1.90 -8.99
C VAL A 228 7.91 2.22 -9.62
N ARG A 229 8.50 1.31 -10.40
CA ARG A 229 9.80 1.54 -11.06
C ARG A 229 9.82 2.73 -12.01
N ARG A 230 8.68 3.06 -12.62
CA ARG A 230 8.53 4.26 -13.45
C ARG A 230 8.63 5.55 -12.63
N LEU A 231 8.13 5.54 -11.40
CA LEU A 231 8.18 6.68 -10.48
C LEU A 231 9.50 6.72 -9.73
N GLU A 232 9.92 5.56 -9.23
CA GLU A 232 11.07 5.38 -8.32
C GLU A 232 11.96 4.23 -8.83
N PRO A 233 12.86 4.50 -9.82
CA PRO A 233 13.69 3.46 -10.44
C PRO A 233 14.61 2.73 -9.46
N ASP A 234 15.11 3.45 -8.46
CA ASP A 234 16.12 2.97 -7.50
C ASP A 234 15.52 2.45 -6.20
N ALA A 235 14.18 2.40 -6.07
CA ALA A 235 13.54 1.89 -4.87
C ALA A 235 13.87 0.41 -4.64
N VAL A 236 14.23 0.04 -3.42
CA VAL A 236 14.43 -1.36 -3.03
C VAL A 236 13.07 -2.01 -2.76
N LEU A 237 12.67 -2.94 -3.63
CA LEU A 237 11.37 -3.57 -3.60
C LEU A 237 11.47 -5.08 -3.37
N GLY A 238 10.60 -5.60 -2.52
CA GLY A 238 10.41 -7.03 -2.31
C GLY A 238 8.95 -7.46 -2.45
N VAL A 239 8.72 -8.74 -2.70
CA VAL A 239 7.41 -9.38 -2.71
C VAL A 239 7.35 -10.45 -1.64
N ALA A 240 6.33 -10.39 -0.78
CA ALA A 240 6.02 -11.40 0.20
C ALA A 240 5.13 -12.48 -0.43
N LEU A 241 5.66 -13.68 -0.60
CA LEU A 241 4.95 -14.85 -1.08
C LEU A 241 4.22 -15.52 0.09
N PRO A 242 2.98 -16.00 -0.11
CA PRO A 242 2.17 -16.56 0.96
C PRO A 242 2.70 -17.93 1.42
N ARG A 243 2.34 -18.33 2.64
CA ARG A 243 2.68 -19.61 3.21
C ARG A 243 2.29 -20.80 2.31
N SER A 244 1.20 -20.68 1.54
CA SER A 244 0.75 -21.72 0.61
C SER A 244 1.76 -22.04 -0.50
N LEU A 245 2.86 -21.28 -0.64
CA LEU A 245 4.00 -21.64 -1.47
C LEU A 245 4.55 -23.04 -1.10
N TYR A 246 4.47 -23.41 0.16
CA TYR A 246 4.89 -24.71 0.67
C TYR A 246 4.10 -25.88 0.05
N ASP A 247 2.85 -25.67 -0.36
CA ASP A 247 2.00 -26.70 -1.00
C ASP A 247 2.08 -26.68 -2.54
N ALA A 248 2.82 -25.71 -3.11
CA ALA A 248 2.93 -25.61 -4.55
C ALA A 248 3.74 -26.80 -5.14
N GLU A 249 3.33 -27.25 -6.33
CA GLU A 249 4.06 -28.32 -7.05
C GLU A 249 5.46 -27.89 -7.47
N GLN A 250 5.63 -26.61 -7.82
CA GLN A 250 6.89 -26.05 -8.33
C GLN A 250 7.22 -24.71 -7.64
N PRO A 251 7.52 -24.72 -6.33
CA PRO A 251 7.73 -23.47 -5.59
C PRO A 251 8.93 -22.66 -6.10
N ASP A 252 10.00 -23.34 -6.55
CA ASP A 252 11.18 -22.66 -7.14
C ASP A 252 10.84 -21.90 -8.43
N LYS A 253 9.95 -22.42 -9.26
CA LYS A 253 9.51 -21.74 -10.48
C LYS A 253 8.66 -20.50 -10.17
N ILE A 254 7.83 -20.59 -9.13
CA ILE A 254 7.06 -19.43 -8.66
C ILE A 254 8.00 -18.35 -8.15
N CYS A 255 8.96 -18.69 -7.29
CA CYS A 255 9.97 -17.75 -6.83
C CYS A 255 10.74 -17.11 -8.01
N ALA A 256 11.15 -17.91 -8.99
CA ALA A 256 11.87 -17.40 -10.16
C ALA A 256 11.03 -16.41 -10.98
N SER A 257 9.71 -16.60 -11.07
CA SER A 257 8.84 -15.68 -11.81
C SER A 257 8.74 -14.30 -11.16
N TYR A 258 8.81 -14.21 -9.82
CA TYR A 258 8.83 -12.94 -9.11
C TYR A 258 10.24 -12.33 -9.01
N ALA A 259 11.27 -13.16 -8.83
CA ALA A 259 12.66 -12.72 -8.66
C ALA A 259 13.15 -11.83 -9.82
N GLY A 260 12.67 -12.04 -11.05
CA GLY A 260 13.01 -11.20 -12.20
C GLY A 260 12.48 -9.76 -12.14
N ALA A 261 11.58 -9.44 -11.21
CA ALA A 261 10.89 -8.15 -11.13
C ALA A 261 11.23 -7.34 -9.87
N VAL A 262 11.85 -7.98 -8.84
CA VAL A 262 12.10 -7.36 -7.53
C VAL A 262 13.54 -7.55 -7.08
N ASP A 263 13.96 -6.77 -6.07
CA ASP A 263 15.30 -6.85 -5.50
C ASP A 263 15.41 -7.98 -4.45
N TYR A 264 14.30 -8.36 -3.83
CA TYR A 264 14.28 -9.50 -2.90
C TYR A 264 12.92 -10.19 -2.84
N LEU A 265 12.95 -11.44 -2.39
CA LEU A 265 11.76 -12.21 -2.06
C LEU A 265 11.61 -12.33 -0.55
N ALA A 266 10.37 -12.36 -0.08
CA ALA A 266 10.04 -12.69 1.29
C ALA A 266 9.02 -13.84 1.33
N LEU A 267 8.98 -14.57 2.44
CA LEU A 267 8.00 -15.62 2.70
C LEU A 267 7.13 -15.19 3.88
N ASP A 268 5.85 -14.98 3.64
CA ASP A 268 4.90 -14.53 4.66
C ASP A 268 4.38 -15.72 5.48
N LEU A 269 4.86 -15.79 6.71
CA LEU A 269 4.49 -16.76 7.74
C LEU A 269 3.89 -16.07 8.97
N SER A 270 3.35 -14.86 8.81
CA SER A 270 2.78 -14.08 9.91
C SER A 270 1.54 -14.72 10.54
N ASP A 271 0.85 -15.61 9.81
CA ASP A 271 -0.28 -16.40 10.30
C ASP A 271 0.11 -17.78 10.86
N ALA A 272 1.42 -18.13 10.83
CA ALA A 272 1.88 -19.44 11.27
C ALA A 272 2.07 -19.50 12.78
N ASP A 273 1.63 -20.61 13.38
CA ASP A 273 2.06 -21.03 14.70
C ASP A 273 3.47 -21.67 14.67
N ALA A 274 4.04 -21.96 15.81
CA ALA A 274 5.39 -22.52 15.92
C ALA A 274 5.59 -23.84 15.16
N VAL A 275 4.56 -24.70 15.10
CA VAL A 275 4.62 -25.98 14.39
C VAL A 275 4.57 -25.78 12.89
N SER A 276 3.65 -24.94 12.42
CA SER A 276 3.50 -24.59 11.01
C SER A 276 4.73 -23.86 10.49
N LEU A 277 5.33 -22.97 11.29
CA LEU A 277 6.57 -22.29 10.99
C LEU A 277 7.69 -23.30 10.73
N LYS A 278 7.99 -24.19 11.68
CA LYS A 278 9.02 -25.24 11.54
C LYS A 278 8.80 -26.13 10.32
N ASN A 279 7.56 -26.59 10.10
CA ASN A 279 7.24 -27.45 8.97
C ASN A 279 7.49 -26.77 7.63
N THR A 280 7.08 -25.49 7.51
CA THR A 280 7.28 -24.71 6.29
C THR A 280 8.76 -24.42 6.03
N LEU A 281 9.50 -24.00 7.07
CA LEU A 281 10.94 -23.74 6.95
C LEU A 281 11.70 -24.99 6.53
N SER A 282 11.45 -26.13 7.17
CA SER A 282 12.09 -27.40 6.81
C SER A 282 11.82 -27.82 5.36
N ARG A 283 10.60 -27.61 4.87
CA ARG A 283 10.22 -28.00 3.51
C ARG A 283 10.74 -27.07 2.42
N LEU A 284 10.87 -25.79 2.72
CA LEU A 284 11.34 -24.77 1.78
C LEU A 284 12.80 -24.35 1.98
N GLU A 285 13.54 -24.99 2.88
CA GLU A 285 14.88 -24.58 3.28
C GLU A 285 15.82 -24.27 2.09
N ASN A 286 15.89 -25.18 1.12
CA ASN A 286 16.74 -25.00 -0.06
C ASN A 286 16.33 -23.79 -0.90
N ILE A 287 15.03 -23.49 -0.99
CA ILE A 287 14.49 -22.36 -1.74
C ILE A 287 14.76 -21.06 -0.98
N ILE A 288 14.49 -21.07 0.32
CA ILE A 288 14.77 -19.92 1.20
C ILE A 288 16.24 -19.53 1.11
N LYS A 289 17.15 -20.49 1.23
CA LYS A 289 18.61 -20.25 1.14
C LYS A 289 19.03 -19.83 -0.29
N LYS A 290 18.47 -20.45 -1.33
CA LYS A 290 18.76 -20.10 -2.73
C LYS A 290 18.47 -18.64 -3.04
N TYR A 291 17.33 -18.12 -2.57
CA TYR A 291 16.89 -16.74 -2.84
C TYR A 291 17.25 -15.77 -1.69
N ASN A 292 17.90 -16.23 -0.64
CA ASN A 292 18.13 -15.45 0.58
C ASN A 292 16.85 -14.72 1.05
N MET A 293 15.74 -15.49 1.10
CA MET A 293 14.42 -14.91 1.37
C MET A 293 14.34 -14.31 2.76
N ARG A 294 13.68 -13.17 2.87
CA ARG A 294 13.29 -12.59 4.16
C ARG A 294 12.11 -13.38 4.72
N ILE A 295 12.21 -13.84 5.96
CA ILE A 295 11.10 -14.53 6.62
C ILE A 295 10.26 -13.54 7.40
N ILE A 296 8.96 -13.53 7.15
CA ILE A 296 8.01 -12.66 7.84
C ILE A 296 7.26 -13.50 8.85
N VAL A 297 7.28 -13.07 10.11
CA VAL A 297 6.65 -13.78 11.23
C VAL A 297 5.76 -12.83 12.04
N SER A 298 4.83 -13.38 12.82
CA SER A 298 4.03 -12.58 13.74
C SER A 298 4.88 -11.99 14.87
N ASP A 299 4.63 -10.72 15.21
CA ASP A 299 5.22 -10.05 16.39
C ASP A 299 4.76 -10.67 17.72
N THR A 300 3.66 -11.46 17.69
CA THR A 300 3.13 -12.17 18.85
C THR A 300 3.74 -13.57 19.06
N LEU A 301 4.45 -14.11 18.06
CA LEU A 301 5.09 -15.43 18.15
C LEU A 301 6.44 -15.33 18.86
N THR A 302 6.43 -15.49 20.18
CA THR A 302 7.62 -15.32 21.04
C THR A 302 8.75 -16.33 20.76
N SER A 303 8.43 -17.51 20.19
CA SER A 303 9.42 -18.53 19.84
C SER A 303 9.96 -18.38 18.40
N ALA A 304 9.59 -17.31 17.69
CA ALA A 304 9.97 -17.16 16.29
C ALA A 304 11.50 -17.08 16.12
N GLU A 305 12.19 -16.29 16.93
CA GLU A 305 13.65 -16.13 16.85
C GLU A 305 14.39 -17.44 17.10
N ASP A 306 14.02 -18.16 18.17
CA ASP A 306 14.65 -19.46 18.48
C ASP A 306 14.46 -20.45 17.31
N ILE A 307 13.29 -20.43 16.66
CA ILE A 307 13.02 -21.29 15.51
C ILE A 307 13.85 -20.85 14.30
N LEU A 308 13.94 -19.55 14.03
CA LEU A 308 14.71 -19.04 12.90
C LEU A 308 16.22 -19.31 13.08
N ASP A 309 16.72 -19.20 14.28
CA ASP A 309 18.11 -19.54 14.64
C ASP A 309 18.40 -21.03 14.43
N GLU A 310 17.45 -21.93 14.73
CA GLU A 310 17.57 -23.38 14.46
C GLU A 310 17.81 -23.68 12.96
N TYR A 311 17.30 -22.80 12.05
CA TYR A 311 17.49 -22.90 10.59
C TYR A 311 18.58 -21.96 10.04
N GLU A 312 19.33 -21.28 10.90
CA GLU A 312 20.38 -20.31 10.52
C GLU A 312 19.85 -19.16 9.68
N LEU A 313 18.59 -18.73 9.91
CA LEU A 313 17.92 -17.69 9.17
C LEU A 313 18.03 -16.34 9.88
N VAL A 314 18.89 -15.48 9.36
CA VAL A 314 19.19 -14.15 9.93
C VAL A 314 18.44 -13.00 9.26
N ASN A 315 17.70 -13.26 8.16
CA ASN A 315 16.94 -12.26 7.42
C ASN A 315 15.45 -12.43 7.73
N PHE A 316 14.95 -11.66 8.70
CA PHE A 316 13.54 -11.76 9.08
C PHE A 316 12.93 -10.41 9.46
N MET A 317 11.60 -10.37 9.43
CA MET A 317 10.81 -9.20 9.82
C MET A 317 9.59 -9.64 10.62
N LYS A 318 9.36 -8.99 11.76
CA LYS A 318 8.14 -9.16 12.56
C LYS A 318 7.07 -8.17 12.08
N VAL A 319 5.84 -8.67 11.94
CA VAL A 319 4.68 -7.85 11.57
C VAL A 319 3.50 -8.18 12.50
N PRO A 320 2.51 -7.29 12.67
CA PRO A 320 1.31 -7.60 13.42
C PRO A 320 0.52 -8.70 12.73
N GLN A 321 -0.10 -9.58 13.55
CA GLN A 321 -0.99 -10.62 13.07
C GLN A 321 -2.34 -10.07 12.64
#